data_90ad0bdc707daf37c8acb73f4fc26b28
#
_entry.id   90ad0bdc707daf37c8acb73f4fc26b28
#
_cell.length_a   1.000
_cell.length_b   1.000
_cell.length_c   1.000
_cell.angle_alpha   90.00
_cell.angle_beta   90.00
_cell.angle_gamma   90.00
#
_symmetry.space_group_name_H-M   'P 1'
#
loop_
_entity.id
_entity.type
_entity.pdbx_description
1 polymer ?
#
loop_
_entity_poly.entity_id
_entity_poly.type
_entity_poly.pdbx_seq_one_letter_code
_entity_poly.pdbx_strand_id
1 'polypeptide(L)'
;MPDPATLTSAAFAAXDLDTLPDATHTSLRIGLDGYGPDVVDLGSSAAAGGSLAAKIGDVASRLQAAVRALKPGNPAYANFTAGVASSKLVLASGSRGAGSAIAVSAAPANDLAAGLHLLAGATLASPPTDAFLGGGSETPYGPADIYPAFIGSRAKREGLYALEDADLFNLLVLPGITDPGVLADAASYCEERRAFLIVDAPPSATDVAXMVSAVSGTALPKSDHAAVYFPWVXVADPLKNGKPRLTPPGGTMAGLYARTDGNRGVWKAPAGTDANLAGVQSLAVPMTDGENGSLNPLGVNCLRTFPVHGAVSWGARTLRGADQMASEYKYVPVRRLALYIEESLYRGTQWVVFEPNDDPLWAQIRLNIGAFMNGLFRQGAFQGSSPREAYLVKCDRETTTQDDINRGVVNILVGFAPLKPAEFVVISIQQLAGQIQV
;
A
#
# COMPACT_ATOMS: atom_id res chain seq x y z
N MET A 1 -12.21 -3.09 -25.63
CA MET A 1 -10.93 -3.83 -25.54
C MET A 1 -10.08 -3.51 -26.75
N PRO A 2 -8.76 -3.47 -26.63
CA PRO A 2 -7.90 -3.28 -27.81
C PRO A 2 -8.12 -4.39 -28.83
N ASP A 3 -7.84 -4.10 -30.07
CA ASP A 3 -8.00 -5.08 -31.15
C ASP A 3 -6.83 -6.06 -31.20
N PRO A 4 -7.03 -7.28 -31.68
CA PRO A 4 -5.95 -8.18 -32.00
C PRO A 4 -5.31 -7.83 -33.36
N ALA A 5 -4.10 -8.30 -33.58
CA ALA A 5 -3.56 -8.29 -34.94
C ALA A 5 -4.32 -9.31 -35.78
N THR A 6 -4.69 -8.94 -37.00
CA THR A 6 -5.41 -9.83 -37.91
C THR A 6 -4.73 -9.90 -39.28
N LEU A 7 -4.83 -11.07 -39.91
CA LEU A 7 -4.41 -11.25 -41.28
C LEU A 7 -5.62 -11.78 -42.06
N THR A 8 -5.98 -11.05 -43.10
CA THR A 8 -7.13 -11.41 -43.93
C THR A 8 -6.61 -11.82 -45.33
N SER A 9 -6.99 -12.98 -45.79
CA SER A 9 -6.57 -13.49 -47.06
C SER A 9 -7.11 -12.62 -48.22
N ALA A 10 -6.53 -12.74 -49.39
CA ALA A 10 -7.24 -12.29 -50.59
C ALA A 10 -8.51 -13.14 -50.75
N ALA A 11 -9.44 -12.63 -51.54
CA ALA A 11 -10.72 -13.32 -51.76
C ALA A 11 -10.52 -14.63 -52.54
N PHE A 12 -11.24 -15.66 -52.10
CA PHE A 12 -11.26 -16.94 -52.85
C PHE A 12 -12.29 -16.87 -53.96
N ALA A 13 -11.91 -17.45 -55.13
CA ALA A 13 -12.86 -17.78 -56.19
C ALA A 13 -13.51 -19.15 -55.87
N ALA A 14 -14.64 -19.35 -56.47
CA ALA A 14 -15.46 -20.52 -56.16
C ALA A 14 -14.69 -21.84 -56.14
N UNK A 15 -13.71 -22.13 -56.77
CA UNK A 15 -13.01 -23.30 -56.91
C UNK A 15 -11.79 -23.47 -56.32
N ASP A 16 -11.45 -22.39 -55.74
CA ASP A 16 -10.07 -22.43 -55.21
C ASP A 16 -9.80 -23.52 -54.20
N LEU A 17 -10.79 -23.90 -53.43
CA LEU A 17 -10.64 -24.90 -52.39
C LEU A 17 -11.23 -26.27 -52.74
N ASP A 18 -11.60 -26.47 -53.99
CA ASP A 18 -12.19 -27.77 -54.37
C ASP A 18 -11.18 -28.91 -54.24
N THR A 19 -9.89 -28.60 -54.43
CA THR A 19 -8.85 -29.63 -54.39
C THR A 19 -7.79 -29.35 -53.29
N LEU A 20 -7.94 -28.27 -52.52
CA LEU A 20 -6.97 -27.95 -51.46
C LEU A 20 -7.60 -28.10 -50.10
N PRO A 21 -6.80 -28.50 -49.07
CA PRO A 21 -5.45 -29.05 -49.13
C PRO A 21 -5.35 -30.38 -49.94
N ASP A 22 -4.11 -30.70 -50.38
CA ASP A 22 -3.87 -31.97 -51.07
C ASP A 22 -2.50 -32.53 -50.63
N ALA A 23 -2.06 -33.63 -51.23
CA ALA A 23 -0.85 -34.33 -50.79
C ALA A 23 0.43 -33.49 -50.92
N THR A 24 0.39 -32.43 -51.71
CA THR A 24 1.55 -31.57 -51.95
C THR A 24 1.35 -30.16 -51.43
N HIS A 25 0.21 -29.87 -50.83
CA HIS A 25 -0.11 -28.55 -50.26
C HIS A 25 -0.85 -28.77 -48.91
N THR A 26 -0.08 -29.03 -47.84
CA THR A 26 -0.65 -29.35 -46.51
C THR A 26 -0.29 -28.35 -45.45
N SER A 27 0.76 -27.55 -45.62
CA SER A 27 1.40 -26.87 -44.53
C SER A 27 1.66 -25.41 -44.78
N LEU A 28 1.72 -24.61 -43.70
CA LEU A 28 2.18 -23.23 -43.76
C LEU A 28 2.96 -22.93 -42.49
N ARG A 29 3.65 -21.79 -42.46
CA ARG A 29 4.31 -21.33 -41.22
C ARG A 29 3.57 -20.14 -40.64
N ILE A 30 3.42 -20.14 -39.33
CA ILE A 30 2.78 -19.03 -38.63
C ILE A 30 3.58 -18.63 -37.42
N GLY A 31 3.65 -17.33 -37.18
CA GLY A 31 4.25 -16.78 -35.95
C GLY A 31 3.30 -15.76 -35.34
N LEU A 32 3.17 -15.76 -34.01
CA LEU A 32 2.34 -14.82 -33.30
C LEU A 32 3.19 -14.11 -32.22
N ASP A 33 3.06 -12.78 -32.17
CA ASP A 33 3.72 -11.94 -31.17
C ASP A 33 5.24 -12.13 -31.12
N GLY A 34 5.84 -12.37 -32.29
CA GLY A 34 7.28 -12.55 -32.38
C GLY A 34 7.78 -13.96 -32.09
N TYR A 35 6.90 -14.88 -31.70
CA TYR A 35 7.23 -16.29 -31.54
C TYR A 35 7.07 -17.03 -32.88
N GLY A 36 7.87 -18.04 -33.08
CA GLY A 36 7.82 -18.81 -34.30
C GLY A 36 8.82 -18.25 -35.34
N PRO A 37 8.63 -18.48 -36.65
CA PRO A 37 7.45 -19.16 -37.21
C PRO A 37 7.52 -20.68 -37.08
N ASP A 38 6.38 -21.26 -36.75
CA ASP A 38 6.22 -22.71 -36.62
C ASP A 38 5.39 -23.26 -37.77
N VAL A 39 5.71 -24.48 -38.20
CA VAL A 39 4.97 -25.15 -39.26
C VAL A 39 3.67 -25.75 -38.67
N VAL A 40 2.56 -25.49 -39.33
CA VAL A 40 1.30 -26.17 -39.04
C VAL A 40 0.88 -26.97 -40.27
N ASP A 41 0.35 -28.16 -40.05
CA ASP A 41 -0.07 -29.10 -41.10
C ASP A 41 -1.59 -29.30 -40.98
N LEU A 42 -2.30 -29.01 -42.05
CA LEU A 42 -3.78 -29.11 -42.08
C LEU A 42 -4.28 -30.41 -42.66
N GLY A 43 -3.35 -31.32 -43.00
CA GLY A 43 -3.70 -32.58 -43.63
C GLY A 43 -3.86 -32.43 -45.13
N SER A 44 -4.01 -33.61 -45.81
CA SER A 44 -4.03 -33.67 -47.30
C SER A 44 -5.44 -33.84 -47.86
N SER A 45 -6.47 -33.75 -47.01
CA SER A 45 -7.85 -33.86 -47.50
C SER A 45 -8.38 -32.50 -47.93
N ALA A 46 -8.98 -32.44 -49.09
CA ALA A 46 -9.56 -31.21 -49.62
C ALA A 46 -10.61 -30.65 -48.62
N ALA A 47 -10.80 -29.33 -48.68
CA ALA A 47 -11.72 -28.64 -47.80
C ALA A 47 -13.16 -29.21 -47.92
N ALA A 48 -13.76 -29.52 -46.80
CA ALA A 48 -15.10 -30.08 -46.76
C ALA A 48 -16.14 -28.96 -46.76
N GLY A 49 -17.27 -29.22 -47.45
CA GLY A 49 -18.40 -28.30 -47.44
C GLY A 49 -19.07 -28.18 -48.78
N GLY A 50 -20.34 -27.86 -48.78
CA GLY A 50 -21.13 -27.71 -49.97
C GLY A 50 -21.11 -26.30 -50.61
N SER A 51 -20.41 -25.38 -49.93
CA SER A 51 -20.30 -24.01 -50.46
C SER A 51 -18.88 -23.49 -50.19
N LEU A 52 -18.48 -22.46 -50.87
CA LEU A 52 -17.17 -21.83 -50.68
C LEU A 52 -17.01 -21.40 -49.21
N ALA A 53 -18.00 -20.78 -48.65
CA ALA A 53 -17.92 -20.32 -47.25
C ALA A 53 -17.75 -21.52 -46.29
N ALA A 54 -18.43 -22.64 -46.55
CA ALA A 54 -18.26 -23.84 -45.76
C ALA A 54 -16.86 -24.42 -45.88
N LYS A 55 -16.26 -24.40 -47.09
CA LYS A 55 -14.91 -24.87 -47.31
C LYS A 55 -13.87 -23.99 -46.62
N ILE A 56 -14.05 -22.64 -46.70
CA ILE A 56 -13.18 -21.74 -45.94
C ILE A 56 -13.30 -21.99 -44.44
N GLY A 57 -14.53 -22.23 -43.96
CA GLY A 57 -14.77 -22.55 -42.55
C GLY A 57 -14.09 -23.83 -42.09
N ASP A 58 -14.05 -24.84 -42.96
CA ASP A 58 -13.36 -26.10 -42.62
C ASP A 58 -11.87 -25.87 -42.49
N VAL A 59 -11.26 -25.15 -43.45
CA VAL A 59 -9.84 -24.80 -43.39
C VAL A 59 -9.56 -23.95 -42.17
N ALA A 60 -10.42 -22.98 -41.86
CA ALA A 60 -10.27 -22.14 -40.69
C ALA A 60 -10.27 -22.96 -39.38
N SER A 61 -11.19 -23.92 -39.27
CA SER A 61 -11.27 -24.79 -38.10
C SER A 61 -10.02 -25.64 -37.90
N ARG A 62 -9.53 -26.21 -38.99
CA ARG A 62 -8.28 -27.00 -38.95
C ARG A 62 -7.12 -26.12 -38.55
N LEU A 63 -7.01 -24.93 -39.14
CA LEU A 63 -5.91 -24.01 -38.82
C LEU A 63 -5.98 -23.56 -37.37
N GLN A 64 -7.16 -23.19 -36.88
CA GLN A 64 -7.32 -22.77 -35.50
C GLN A 64 -6.89 -23.87 -34.55
N ALA A 65 -7.31 -25.09 -34.78
CA ALA A 65 -6.94 -26.22 -33.91
C ALA A 65 -5.42 -26.45 -33.94
N ALA A 66 -4.83 -26.43 -35.14
CA ALA A 66 -3.38 -26.68 -35.29
C ALA A 66 -2.54 -25.58 -34.61
N VAL A 67 -2.94 -24.31 -34.79
CA VAL A 67 -2.19 -23.19 -34.18
C VAL A 67 -2.30 -23.22 -32.66
N ARG A 68 -3.49 -23.46 -32.15
CA ARG A 68 -3.70 -23.50 -30.70
C ARG A 68 -2.87 -24.62 -30.03
N ALA A 69 -2.62 -25.71 -30.77
CA ALA A 69 -1.84 -26.83 -30.24
C ALA A 69 -0.33 -26.53 -30.19
N LEU A 70 0.16 -25.52 -30.92
CA LEU A 70 1.61 -25.25 -30.98
C LEU A 70 2.17 -24.80 -29.62
N LYS A 71 1.50 -23.86 -28.97
CA LYS A 71 1.99 -23.29 -27.71
C LYS A 71 0.78 -23.03 -26.79
N PRO A 72 0.20 -24.09 -26.23
CA PRO A 72 -1.06 -23.92 -25.46
C PRO A 72 -0.93 -23.08 -24.19
N GLY A 73 0.29 -22.86 -23.70
CA GLY A 73 0.51 -21.98 -22.56
C GLY A 73 0.68 -20.51 -22.91
N ASN A 74 0.69 -20.18 -24.21
CA ASN A 74 0.87 -18.79 -24.66
C ASN A 74 -0.48 -18.24 -25.11
N PRO A 75 -1.00 -17.16 -24.51
CA PRO A 75 -2.32 -16.64 -24.85
C PRO A 75 -2.51 -16.29 -26.33
N ALA A 76 -1.45 -15.83 -27.03
CA ALA A 76 -1.55 -15.53 -28.44
C ALA A 76 -1.95 -16.75 -29.26
N TYR A 77 -1.42 -17.92 -28.85
CA TYR A 77 -1.71 -19.20 -29.51
C TYR A 77 -2.98 -19.84 -28.98
N ALA A 78 -3.11 -19.90 -27.65
CA ALA A 78 -4.25 -20.56 -27.00
C ALA A 78 -5.60 -19.92 -27.41
N ASN A 79 -5.60 -18.62 -27.63
CA ASN A 79 -6.81 -17.90 -27.99
C ASN A 79 -6.86 -17.45 -29.46
N PHE A 80 -5.94 -17.97 -30.27
CA PHE A 80 -5.93 -17.69 -31.71
C PHE A 80 -7.26 -18.08 -32.35
N THR A 81 -7.77 -17.27 -33.28
CA THR A 81 -8.98 -17.59 -34.02
C THR A 81 -8.75 -17.53 -35.53
N ALA A 82 -9.46 -18.40 -36.22
CA ALA A 82 -9.54 -18.36 -37.66
C ALA A 82 -11.01 -18.51 -38.05
N GLY A 83 -11.43 -17.74 -39.04
CA GLY A 83 -12.84 -17.73 -39.42
C GLY A 83 -13.02 -17.23 -40.86
N VAL A 84 -14.30 -17.05 -41.21
CA VAL A 84 -14.72 -16.66 -42.58
C VAL A 84 -15.30 -15.25 -42.53
N ALA A 85 -14.92 -14.43 -43.46
CA ALA A 85 -15.56 -13.14 -43.71
C ALA A 85 -15.83 -13.01 -45.21
N SER A 86 -17.07 -13.13 -45.62
CA SER A 86 -17.46 -13.19 -47.03
C SER A 86 -16.70 -14.34 -47.73
N SER A 87 -15.88 -14.06 -48.71
CA SER A 87 -15.11 -15.07 -49.42
C SER A 87 -13.63 -15.05 -48.97
N LYS A 88 -13.34 -14.68 -47.73
CA LYS A 88 -11.96 -14.55 -47.24
C LYS A 88 -11.79 -15.31 -45.94
N LEU A 89 -10.56 -15.78 -45.74
CA LEU A 89 -10.14 -16.38 -44.45
C LEU A 89 -9.55 -15.28 -43.60
N VAL A 90 -10.01 -15.18 -42.35
CA VAL A 90 -9.53 -14.17 -41.40
C VAL A 90 -8.89 -14.84 -40.24
N LEU A 91 -7.63 -14.50 -39.96
CA LEU A 91 -6.84 -15.02 -38.85
C LEU A 91 -6.65 -13.90 -37.83
N ALA A 92 -6.75 -14.22 -36.54
CA ALA A 92 -6.50 -13.21 -35.51
C ALA A 92 -5.66 -13.83 -34.38
N SER A 93 -4.64 -13.08 -33.95
CA SER A 93 -3.86 -13.46 -32.77
C SER A 93 -4.77 -13.53 -31.57
N GLY A 94 -4.46 -14.42 -30.63
CA GLY A 94 -5.18 -14.47 -29.35
C GLY A 94 -4.79 -13.36 -28.41
N SER A 95 -3.74 -12.60 -28.70
CA SER A 95 -3.34 -11.43 -27.93
C SER A 95 -4.02 -10.18 -28.50
N ARG A 96 -3.99 -9.09 -27.72
CA ARG A 96 -4.61 -7.82 -28.11
C ARG A 96 -3.69 -6.67 -27.74
N GLY A 97 -3.82 -5.58 -28.46
CA GLY A 97 -3.10 -4.34 -28.18
C GLY A 97 -1.73 -4.31 -28.83
N ALA A 98 -0.89 -3.41 -28.36
CA ALA A 98 0.35 -3.02 -29.02
C ALA A 98 1.33 -4.17 -29.28
N GLY A 99 1.30 -5.21 -28.45
CA GLY A 99 2.19 -6.36 -28.66
C GLY A 99 1.64 -7.45 -29.56
N SER A 100 0.39 -7.29 -30.03
CA SER A 100 -0.25 -8.32 -30.84
C SER A 100 0.31 -8.29 -32.26
N ALA A 101 0.74 -9.45 -32.76
CA ALA A 101 1.33 -9.55 -34.09
C ALA A 101 1.01 -10.91 -34.68
N ILE A 102 0.88 -10.94 -36.03
CA ILE A 102 0.66 -12.18 -36.78
C ILE A 102 1.45 -12.15 -38.06
N ALA A 103 2.13 -13.22 -38.38
CA ALA A 103 2.87 -13.38 -39.60
C ALA A 103 2.66 -14.79 -40.16
N VAL A 104 2.41 -14.88 -41.46
CA VAL A 104 2.28 -16.16 -42.14
C VAL A 104 3.34 -16.18 -43.24
N SER A 105 3.97 -17.29 -43.44
CA SER A 105 4.96 -17.46 -44.52
C SER A 105 4.86 -18.87 -45.08
N ALA A 106 5.51 -19.04 -46.23
CA ALA A 106 5.50 -20.32 -46.94
C ALA A 106 6.18 -21.41 -46.10
N ALA A 107 5.62 -22.60 -46.12
CA ALA A 107 6.27 -23.75 -45.49
C ALA A 107 7.47 -24.18 -46.33
N PRO A 108 8.48 -24.82 -45.69
CA PRO A 108 9.66 -25.28 -46.43
C PRO A 108 9.36 -26.42 -47.38
N ALA A 109 8.26 -27.14 -47.18
CA ALA A 109 7.80 -28.21 -48.06
C ALA A 109 6.28 -28.25 -48.02
N ASN A 110 5.68 -28.66 -49.13
CA ASN A 110 4.23 -28.83 -49.26
C ASN A 110 3.45 -27.55 -48.85
N ASP A 111 3.91 -26.42 -49.37
CA ASP A 111 3.35 -25.13 -48.95
C ASP A 111 1.90 -24.95 -49.40
N LEU A 112 1.07 -24.59 -48.44
CA LEU A 112 -0.34 -24.31 -48.63
C LEU A 112 -0.66 -22.81 -48.48
N ALA A 113 0.29 -22.01 -47.93
CA ALA A 113 0.03 -20.62 -47.64
C ALA A 113 -0.40 -19.81 -48.86
N ALA A 114 0.24 -20.07 -49.99
CA ALA A 114 -0.11 -19.42 -51.25
C ALA A 114 -1.52 -19.83 -51.70
N GLY A 115 -1.84 -21.14 -51.60
CA GLY A 115 -3.15 -21.66 -51.97
C GLY A 115 -4.27 -21.13 -51.07
N LEU A 116 -3.94 -20.75 -49.85
CA LEU A 116 -4.91 -20.13 -48.92
C LEU A 116 -4.95 -18.61 -49.06
N HIS A 117 -4.28 -18.06 -50.10
CA HIS A 117 -4.25 -16.62 -50.33
C HIS A 117 -3.78 -15.81 -49.14
N LEU A 118 -2.86 -16.37 -48.33
CA LEU A 118 -2.37 -15.72 -47.13
C LEU A 118 -1.05 -14.98 -47.35
N LEU A 119 -0.50 -15.04 -48.60
CA LEU A 119 0.74 -14.36 -48.95
C LEU A 119 0.45 -13.14 -49.83
N ALA A 120 0.40 -13.33 -51.15
CA ALA A 120 0.12 -12.21 -52.06
C ALA A 120 -1.35 -11.78 -51.92
N GLY A 121 -1.56 -10.48 -51.74
CA GLY A 121 -2.90 -9.92 -51.65
C GLY A 121 -3.56 -10.02 -50.29
N ALA A 122 -2.91 -10.66 -49.34
CA ALA A 122 -3.43 -10.68 -47.95
C ALA A 122 -3.23 -9.31 -47.31
N THR A 123 -4.11 -8.97 -46.37
CA THR A 123 -4.08 -7.69 -45.66
C THR A 123 -3.80 -7.92 -44.19
N LEU A 124 -2.72 -7.29 -43.69
CA LEU A 124 -2.38 -7.32 -42.31
C LEU A 124 -2.92 -6.06 -41.62
N ALA A 125 -3.65 -6.23 -40.53
CA ALA A 125 -4.06 -5.12 -39.68
C ALA A 125 -3.45 -5.31 -38.29
N SER A 126 -2.56 -4.42 -37.89
CA SER A 126 -1.91 -4.45 -36.60
C SER A 126 -2.53 -3.38 -35.71
N PRO A 127 -2.73 -3.68 -34.41
CA PRO A 127 -3.22 -2.65 -33.50
C PRO A 127 -2.19 -1.52 -33.39
N PRO A 128 -2.62 -0.30 -33.07
CA PRO A 128 -1.67 0.79 -32.89
C PRO A 128 -0.73 0.50 -31.71
N THR A 129 0.50 1.00 -31.82
CA THR A 129 1.49 0.82 -30.76
C THR A 129 1.10 1.56 -29.48
N ASP A 130 0.33 2.64 -29.60
CA ASP A 130 -0.19 3.39 -28.46
C ASP A 130 -1.71 3.40 -28.54
N ALA A 131 -2.36 2.80 -27.55
CA ALA A 131 -3.81 2.78 -27.47
C ALA A 131 -4.24 3.63 -26.26
N PHE A 132 -5.07 4.63 -26.52
CA PHE A 132 -5.58 5.49 -25.47
C PHE A 132 -7.06 5.17 -25.25
N LEU A 133 -7.41 4.99 -23.98
CA LEU A 133 -8.82 4.84 -23.62
C LEU A 133 -9.48 6.21 -23.76
N GLY A 134 -10.65 6.23 -24.34
CA GLY A 134 -11.40 7.46 -24.54
C GLY A 134 -12.80 7.33 -23.98
N GLY A 135 -13.49 8.46 -23.94
CA GLY A 135 -14.89 8.50 -23.48
C GLY A 135 -15.07 8.42 -21.98
N GLY A 136 -13.98 8.35 -21.22
CA GLY A 136 -14.08 8.43 -19.78
C GLY A 136 -14.36 9.85 -19.34
N SER A 137 -15.06 10.00 -18.22
CA SER A 137 -15.30 11.32 -17.62
C SER A 137 -15.05 11.22 -16.12
N GLU A 138 -14.67 12.31 -15.53
CA GLU A 138 -14.39 12.41 -14.10
C GLU A 138 -15.06 13.66 -13.56
N THR A 139 -15.74 13.51 -12.44
CA THR A 139 -16.31 14.66 -11.73
C THR A 139 -15.20 15.16 -10.79
N PRO A 140 -14.73 16.38 -10.96
CA PRO A 140 -13.70 16.90 -10.06
C PRO A 140 -14.21 16.99 -8.63
N TYR A 141 -13.36 16.64 -7.68
CA TYR A 141 -13.64 16.87 -6.27
C TYR A 141 -13.35 18.32 -5.93
N GLY A 142 -14.34 19.00 -5.35
CA GLY A 142 -14.14 20.30 -4.77
C GLY A 142 -13.87 20.18 -3.27
N PRO A 143 -13.49 21.30 -2.61
CA PRO A 143 -13.25 21.27 -1.16
C PRO A 143 -14.43 20.73 -0.35
N ALA A 144 -15.66 21.00 -0.78
CA ALA A 144 -16.85 20.54 -0.06
C ALA A 144 -17.07 19.03 -0.15
N ASP A 145 -16.43 18.37 -1.11
CA ASP A 145 -16.60 16.92 -1.30
C ASP A 145 -15.66 16.10 -0.42
N ILE A 146 -14.61 16.74 0.11
CA ILE A 146 -13.54 16.00 0.83
C ILE A 146 -14.07 15.38 2.11
N TYR A 147 -14.73 16.18 2.94
CA TYR A 147 -15.20 15.69 4.24
C TYR A 147 -16.16 14.51 4.07
N PRO A 148 -17.27 14.62 3.30
CA PRO A 148 -18.19 13.48 3.19
C PRO A 148 -17.54 12.25 2.52
N ALA A 149 -16.59 12.46 1.59
CA ALA A 149 -15.94 11.33 0.94
C ALA A 149 -15.03 10.56 1.90
N PHE A 150 -14.27 11.27 2.75
CA PHE A 150 -13.33 10.61 3.64
C PHE A 150 -13.97 10.12 4.93
N ILE A 151 -14.94 10.83 5.46
CA ILE A 151 -15.59 10.40 6.71
C ILE A 151 -16.67 9.36 6.41
N GLY A 152 -17.53 9.61 5.42
CA GLY A 152 -18.55 8.64 5.03
C GLY A 152 -19.63 8.45 6.10
N SER A 153 -20.13 7.24 6.18
CA SER A 153 -21.22 6.89 7.08
C SER A 153 -20.90 5.63 7.88
N ARG A 154 -21.00 5.73 9.20
CA ARG A 154 -20.77 4.57 10.07
C ARG A 154 -21.81 3.48 9.79
N ALA A 155 -23.08 3.85 9.61
CA ALA A 155 -24.15 2.89 9.38
C ALA A 155 -23.95 2.09 8.07
N LYS A 156 -23.33 2.73 7.07
CA LYS A 156 -23.11 2.09 5.78
C LYS A 156 -21.72 1.50 5.64
N ARG A 157 -20.87 1.67 6.64
CA ARG A 157 -19.46 1.22 6.60
C ARG A 157 -18.72 1.85 5.44
N GLU A 158 -18.90 3.15 5.25
CA GLU A 158 -18.27 3.91 4.17
C GLU A 158 -17.23 4.87 4.72
N GLY A 159 -16.26 5.25 3.88
CA GLY A 159 -15.21 6.18 4.24
C GLY A 159 -14.38 5.65 5.40
N LEU A 160 -14.11 6.52 6.36
CA LEU A 160 -13.36 6.14 7.58
C LEU A 160 -13.98 4.92 8.27
N TYR A 161 -15.32 4.84 8.27
CA TYR A 161 -16.03 3.80 8.98
C TYR A 161 -16.04 2.45 8.28
N ALA A 162 -15.45 2.35 7.08
CA ALA A 162 -15.16 1.04 6.50
C ALA A 162 -14.19 0.26 7.39
N LEU A 163 -13.41 0.95 8.22
CA LEU A 163 -12.51 0.31 9.18
C LEU A 163 -13.24 -0.42 10.32
N GLU A 164 -14.55 -0.21 10.47
CA GLU A 164 -15.33 -1.00 11.44
C GLU A 164 -15.23 -2.49 11.17
N ASP A 165 -15.03 -2.87 9.91
CA ASP A 165 -14.88 -4.27 9.52
C ASP A 165 -13.45 -4.79 9.66
N ALA A 166 -12.50 -3.93 9.99
CA ALA A 166 -11.13 -4.36 10.26
C ALA A 166 -11.00 -4.73 11.73
N ASP A 167 -10.58 -5.97 11.98
CA ASP A 167 -10.45 -6.45 13.37
C ASP A 167 -9.42 -5.63 14.13
N LEU A 168 -8.29 -5.36 13.51
CA LEU A 168 -7.19 -4.66 14.17
C LEU A 168 -6.50 -3.73 13.19
N PHE A 169 -6.38 -2.46 13.56
CA PHE A 169 -5.44 -1.54 12.93
C PHE A 169 -4.91 -0.63 14.03
N ASN A 170 -3.67 -0.15 13.87
CA ASN A 170 -3.08 0.72 14.89
C ASN A 170 -2.41 1.96 14.34
N LEU A 171 -2.30 2.09 13.01
CA LEU A 171 -1.82 3.31 12.37
C LEU A 171 -2.82 3.71 11.30
N LEU A 172 -3.19 4.99 11.30
CA LEU A 172 -4.06 5.56 10.28
C LEU A 172 -3.31 6.68 9.57
N VAL A 173 -3.29 6.64 8.25
CA VAL A 173 -2.68 7.67 7.42
C VAL A 173 -3.68 8.08 6.36
N LEU A 174 -3.85 9.38 6.17
CA LEU A 174 -4.70 9.94 5.12
C LEU A 174 -3.80 10.83 4.25
N PRO A 175 -3.03 10.23 3.32
CA PRO A 175 -1.96 10.96 2.65
C PRO A 175 -2.45 12.21 1.93
N GLY A 176 -1.91 13.36 2.33
CA GLY A 176 -2.23 14.63 1.71
C GLY A 176 -3.58 15.23 2.08
N ILE A 177 -4.37 14.54 2.90
CA ILE A 177 -5.66 15.05 3.33
C ILE A 177 -5.46 15.84 4.62
N THR A 178 -5.67 17.14 4.53
CA THR A 178 -5.41 18.06 5.63
C THR A 178 -6.61 18.90 6.00
N ASP A 179 -7.80 18.50 5.55
CA ASP A 179 -9.06 19.18 5.93
C ASP A 179 -9.23 19.06 7.46
N PRO A 180 -9.40 20.19 8.17
CA PRO A 180 -9.47 20.14 9.63
C PRO A 180 -10.60 19.26 10.17
N GLY A 181 -11.76 19.24 9.50
CA GLY A 181 -12.88 18.39 9.93
C GLY A 181 -12.56 16.91 9.79
N VAL A 182 -11.93 16.53 8.68
CA VAL A 182 -11.53 15.14 8.48
C VAL A 182 -10.50 14.73 9.54
N LEU A 183 -9.50 15.59 9.79
CA LEU A 183 -8.46 15.26 10.77
C LEU A 183 -9.03 15.15 12.18
N ALA A 184 -9.98 16.02 12.53
CA ALA A 184 -10.61 15.95 13.86
C ALA A 184 -11.36 14.64 14.05
N ASP A 185 -12.16 14.24 13.06
CA ASP A 185 -12.93 12.99 13.16
C ASP A 185 -12.00 11.77 13.09
N ALA A 186 -10.95 11.84 12.27
CA ALA A 186 -9.98 10.74 12.21
C ALA A 186 -9.25 10.57 13.55
N ALA A 187 -8.87 11.67 14.20
CA ALA A 187 -8.23 11.60 15.52
C ALA A 187 -9.19 11.01 16.55
N SER A 188 -10.45 11.44 16.54
CA SER A 188 -11.46 10.88 17.45
C SER A 188 -11.65 9.38 17.22
N TYR A 189 -11.68 8.97 15.97
CA TYR A 189 -11.84 7.54 15.65
C TYR A 189 -10.62 6.74 16.10
N CYS A 190 -9.43 7.30 15.97
CA CYS A 190 -8.22 6.65 16.48
C CYS A 190 -8.28 6.50 18.00
N GLU A 191 -8.81 7.50 18.71
CA GLU A 191 -9.01 7.39 20.15
C GLU A 191 -9.95 6.22 20.49
N GLU A 192 -11.04 6.12 19.75
CA GLU A 192 -12.01 5.05 19.92
C GLU A 192 -11.41 3.67 19.65
N ARG A 193 -10.59 3.55 18.61
CA ARG A 193 -10.08 2.27 18.12
C ARG A 193 -8.70 1.92 18.66
N ARG A 194 -8.16 2.69 19.60
CA ARG A 194 -6.80 2.50 20.14
C ARG A 194 -5.74 2.54 19.03
N ALA A 195 -5.92 3.48 18.12
CA ALA A 195 -5.02 3.65 16.98
C ALA A 195 -4.33 5.01 17.06
N PHE A 196 -3.41 5.25 16.13
CA PHE A 196 -2.61 6.47 16.10
C PHE A 196 -2.63 7.06 14.70
N LEU A 197 -2.90 8.38 14.61
CA LEU A 197 -3.03 9.09 13.33
C LEU A 197 -1.72 9.82 12.99
N ILE A 198 -1.20 9.54 11.81
CA ILE A 198 -0.04 10.25 11.29
C ILE A 198 -0.56 11.35 10.36
N VAL A 199 -0.26 12.61 10.70
CA VAL A 199 -0.83 13.78 10.05
C VAL A 199 0.23 14.47 9.19
N ASP A 200 -0.13 14.79 7.95
CA ASP A 200 0.72 15.60 7.08
C ASP A 200 0.49 17.07 7.36
N ALA A 201 1.55 17.88 7.30
CA ALA A 201 1.42 19.32 7.43
C ALA A 201 0.52 19.86 6.32
N PRO A 202 -0.28 20.92 6.58
CA PRO A 202 -1.10 21.50 5.51
C PRO A 202 -0.23 21.99 4.35
N PRO A 203 -0.71 21.85 3.11
CA PRO A 203 0.06 22.34 1.96
C PRO A 203 0.39 23.84 2.03
N SER A 204 -0.40 24.60 2.79
CA SER A 204 -0.14 26.02 3.00
C SER A 204 1.07 26.29 3.90
N ALA A 205 1.56 25.26 4.60
CA ALA A 205 2.77 25.40 5.43
C ALA A 205 4.00 25.25 4.54
N THR A 206 4.27 26.28 3.76
CA THR A 206 5.37 26.26 2.79
C THR A 206 6.71 26.68 3.40
N ASP A 207 6.69 27.13 4.64
CA ASP A 207 7.89 27.47 5.38
C ASP A 207 7.63 27.32 6.88
N VAL A 208 8.63 27.64 7.69
CA VAL A 208 8.55 27.47 9.14
C VAL A 208 7.47 28.36 9.76
N ALA A 209 7.32 29.58 9.31
CA ALA A 209 6.29 30.51 9.85
C ALA A 209 4.87 29.98 9.54
N UNK A 210 4.65 29.48 8.43
CA UNK A 210 3.49 28.90 8.09
C UNK A 210 3.16 27.74 8.90
N MET A 211 4.16 26.97 9.18
CA MET A 211 3.91 25.81 10.02
C MET A 211 3.61 26.19 11.47
N VAL A 212 4.28 27.17 11.99
CA VAL A 212 3.97 27.71 13.32
C VAL A 212 2.50 28.14 13.39
N SER A 213 2.05 28.87 12.36
CA SER A 213 0.65 29.32 12.31
C SER A 213 -0.32 28.13 12.28
N ALA A 214 -0.01 27.11 11.50
CA ALA A 214 -0.87 25.93 11.37
C ALA A 214 -1.03 25.19 12.70
N VAL A 215 0.09 24.97 13.40
CA VAL A 215 0.05 24.18 14.64
C VAL A 215 -0.54 25.01 15.79
N SER A 216 -0.39 26.35 15.73
CA SER A 216 -0.94 27.22 16.78
C SER A 216 -2.43 27.49 16.61
N GLY A 217 -2.94 27.29 15.41
CA GLY A 217 -4.36 27.53 15.08
C GLY A 217 -5.24 26.30 15.25
N THR A 218 -6.27 26.25 14.43
CA THR A 218 -7.27 25.18 14.47
C THR A 218 -7.13 24.20 13.30
N ALA A 219 -6.08 24.30 12.52
CA ALA A 219 -5.89 23.45 11.35
C ALA A 219 -5.61 22.00 11.73
N LEU A 220 -5.02 21.77 12.89
CA LEU A 220 -4.60 20.43 13.31
C LEU A 220 -5.31 20.02 14.61
N PRO A 221 -5.68 18.75 14.76
CA PRO A 221 -6.35 18.30 15.99
C PRO A 221 -5.39 18.33 17.18
N LYS A 222 -5.90 18.66 18.35
CA LYS A 222 -5.10 18.68 19.58
C LYS A 222 -5.27 17.32 20.30
N SER A 223 -4.80 16.27 19.66
CA SER A 223 -4.98 14.91 20.17
C SER A 223 -3.64 14.27 20.48
N ASP A 224 -3.58 13.51 21.57
CA ASP A 224 -2.39 12.70 21.84
C ASP A 224 -2.39 11.38 21.07
N HIS A 225 -3.43 11.15 20.25
CA HIS A 225 -3.47 10.02 19.33
C HIS A 225 -3.07 10.43 17.91
N ALA A 226 -2.35 11.54 17.77
CA ALA A 226 -1.93 12.02 16.46
C ALA A 226 -0.57 12.71 16.57
N ALA A 227 0.18 12.69 15.48
CA ALA A 227 1.45 13.39 15.36
C ALA A 227 1.56 13.99 13.98
N VAL A 228 2.09 15.23 13.87
CA VAL A 228 2.25 15.92 12.60
C VAL A 228 3.72 15.95 12.20
N TYR A 229 3.96 15.80 10.91
CA TYR A 229 5.31 15.78 10.33
C TYR A 229 5.46 16.87 9.28
N PHE A 230 6.56 17.56 9.33
CA PHE A 230 6.88 18.71 8.47
C PHE A 230 8.37 18.65 8.13
N PRO A 231 8.77 18.93 6.89
CA PRO A 231 7.98 19.33 5.72
C PRO A 231 7.55 18.12 4.88
N TRP A 232 6.89 18.38 3.75
CA TRP A 232 6.68 17.37 2.73
C TRP A 232 8.01 16.98 2.11
N VAL A 233 8.00 15.88 1.38
CA VAL A 233 9.25 15.30 0.83
C VAL A 233 9.16 15.17 -0.69
N UNK A 234 10.06 15.03 -1.37
CA UNK A 234 10.25 14.76 -2.70
C UNK A 234 10.70 13.35 -2.87
N VAL A 235 9.95 12.72 -3.56
CA VAL A 235 10.33 11.34 -3.90
C VAL A 235 10.37 11.18 -5.42
N ALA A 236 11.03 10.10 -5.91
CA ALA A 236 11.05 9.82 -7.34
C ALA A 236 9.66 9.38 -7.80
N ASP A 237 9.16 9.99 -8.88
CA ASP A 237 7.87 9.62 -9.47
C ASP A 237 8.10 8.55 -10.53
N PRO A 238 7.65 7.32 -10.32
CA PRO A 238 7.87 6.25 -11.29
C PRO A 238 7.11 6.47 -12.61
N LEU A 239 6.04 7.27 -12.59
CA LEU A 239 5.26 7.56 -13.79
C LEU A 239 5.87 8.68 -14.62
N LYS A 240 6.89 9.37 -14.09
CA LYS A 240 7.56 10.48 -14.78
C LYS A 240 9.08 10.29 -14.83
N ASN A 241 9.50 9.05 -15.06
CA ASN A 241 10.91 8.69 -15.21
C ASN A 241 11.77 9.11 -14.01
N GLY A 242 11.20 9.00 -12.82
CA GLY A 242 11.94 9.29 -11.59
C GLY A 242 12.12 10.76 -11.27
N LYS A 243 11.44 11.67 -11.95
CA LYS A 243 11.50 13.10 -11.61
C LYS A 243 10.98 13.30 -10.18
N PRO A 244 11.56 14.24 -9.43
CA PRO A 244 11.07 14.49 -8.07
C PRO A 244 9.61 14.91 -8.06
N ARG A 245 8.84 14.28 -7.17
CA ARG A 245 7.44 14.61 -6.94
C ARG A 245 7.27 15.00 -5.49
N LEU A 246 6.63 16.15 -5.27
CA LEU A 246 6.30 16.59 -3.92
C LEU A 246 5.25 15.65 -3.34
N THR A 247 5.55 15.08 -2.19
CA THR A 247 4.76 13.98 -1.62
C THR A 247 4.55 14.23 -0.12
N PRO A 248 3.34 14.01 0.40
CA PRO A 248 3.14 14.09 1.85
C PRO A 248 3.90 12.94 2.53
N PRO A 249 4.54 13.20 3.68
CA PRO A 249 5.42 12.20 4.29
C PRO A 249 4.71 11.12 5.09
N GLY A 250 3.38 11.17 5.25
CA GLY A 250 2.66 10.27 6.15
C GLY A 250 2.91 8.79 5.88
N GLY A 251 2.91 8.39 4.60
CA GLY A 251 3.18 6.99 4.26
C GLY A 251 4.60 6.57 4.60
N THR A 252 5.57 7.46 4.33
CA THR A 252 6.97 7.22 4.70
C THR A 252 7.10 7.07 6.21
N MET A 253 6.41 7.93 6.96
CA MET A 253 6.45 7.85 8.42
C MET A 253 5.80 6.58 8.95
N ALA A 254 4.72 6.12 8.34
CA ALA A 254 4.11 4.85 8.74
C ALA A 254 5.09 3.69 8.56
N GLY A 255 5.82 3.71 7.45
CA GLY A 255 6.88 2.71 7.23
C GLY A 255 7.98 2.79 8.26
N LEU A 256 8.39 4.00 8.63
CA LEU A 256 9.39 4.20 9.68
C LEU A 256 8.89 3.68 11.04
N TYR A 257 7.64 3.97 11.38
CA TYR A 257 7.05 3.44 12.62
C TYR A 257 7.09 1.91 12.63
N ALA A 258 6.66 1.31 11.54
CA ALA A 258 6.63 -0.17 11.44
C ALA A 258 8.05 -0.75 11.55
N ARG A 259 9.03 -0.14 10.90
CA ARG A 259 10.41 -0.60 10.96
C ARG A 259 10.97 -0.47 12.39
N THR A 260 10.68 0.64 13.04
CA THR A 260 11.14 0.88 14.41
C THR A 260 10.49 -0.10 15.37
N ASP A 261 9.18 -0.32 15.22
CA ASP A 261 8.46 -1.28 16.06
C ASP A 261 9.09 -2.68 15.96
N GLY A 262 9.40 -3.09 14.74
CA GLY A 262 9.97 -4.42 14.50
C GLY A 262 11.40 -4.57 15.01
N ASN A 263 12.22 -3.52 14.90
CA ASN A 263 13.63 -3.59 15.24
C ASN A 263 13.91 -3.24 16.69
N ARG A 264 13.18 -2.31 17.27
CA ARG A 264 13.49 -1.73 18.55
C ARG A 264 12.35 -1.80 19.57
N GLY A 265 11.13 -2.03 19.12
CA GLY A 265 9.94 -2.03 19.96
C GLY A 265 9.16 -0.73 19.87
N VAL A 266 7.87 -0.82 20.22
CA VAL A 266 6.94 0.32 20.13
C VAL A 266 7.33 1.45 21.09
N TRP A 267 8.10 1.14 22.13
CA TRP A 267 8.55 2.12 23.12
C TRP A 267 9.74 2.96 22.64
N LYS A 268 10.31 2.64 21.47
CA LYS A 268 11.39 3.44 20.90
C LYS A 268 10.82 4.56 20.03
N ALA A 269 11.28 5.78 20.28
CA ALA A 269 10.86 6.91 19.43
C ALA A 269 11.27 6.69 17.99
N PRO A 270 10.36 6.85 17.01
CA PRO A 270 10.72 6.73 15.60
C PRO A 270 11.39 8.01 15.10
N ALA A 271 12.52 8.31 15.67
CA ALA A 271 13.30 9.53 15.40
C ALA A 271 14.75 9.26 15.78
N GLY A 272 15.64 10.05 15.22
CA GLY A 272 17.06 9.96 15.52
C GLY A 272 17.90 9.64 14.28
N THR A 273 19.19 9.43 14.48
CA THR A 273 20.12 9.24 13.36
C THR A 273 19.89 7.93 12.61
N ASP A 274 19.28 6.93 13.25
CA ASP A 274 18.93 5.67 12.58
C ASP A 274 17.52 5.68 12.01
N ALA A 275 16.78 6.78 12.15
CA ALA A 275 15.42 6.93 11.65
C ALA A 275 15.42 7.55 10.24
N ASN A 276 16.17 6.93 9.33
CA ASN A 276 16.30 7.43 7.97
C ASN A 276 15.04 7.18 7.16
N LEU A 277 14.77 8.08 6.21
CA LEU A 277 13.56 8.08 5.40
C LEU A 277 13.89 7.45 4.05
N ALA A 278 13.61 6.16 3.93
CA ALA A 278 13.93 5.41 2.71
C ALA A 278 13.14 5.97 1.52
N GLY A 279 13.84 6.15 0.39
CA GLY A 279 13.21 6.62 -0.84
C GLY A 279 13.02 8.12 -0.94
N VAL A 280 13.34 8.88 0.11
CA VAL A 280 13.22 10.33 0.08
C VAL A 280 14.48 10.93 -0.57
N GLN A 281 14.29 11.72 -1.63
CA GLN A 281 15.39 12.36 -2.33
C GLN A 281 15.81 13.68 -1.67
N SER A 282 14.82 14.45 -1.20
CA SER A 282 15.06 15.72 -0.55
C SER A 282 13.84 16.15 0.24
N LEU A 283 14.01 17.16 1.06
CA LEU A 283 12.93 17.76 1.84
C LEU A 283 12.48 19.07 1.18
N ALA A 284 11.18 19.31 1.21
CA ALA A 284 10.62 20.51 0.57
C ALA A 284 11.09 21.79 1.25
N VAL A 285 11.35 21.74 2.56
CA VAL A 285 11.83 22.90 3.33
C VAL A 285 13.04 22.45 4.16
N PRO A 286 14.23 22.81 3.73
CA PRO A 286 15.40 22.55 4.60
C PRO A 286 15.36 23.50 5.82
N MET A 287 15.78 22.98 6.97
CA MET A 287 15.69 23.74 8.21
C MET A 287 17.00 23.75 8.96
N THR A 288 17.27 24.86 9.64
CA THR A 288 18.37 24.99 10.57
C THR A 288 17.95 24.42 11.94
N ASP A 289 18.95 24.25 12.82
CA ASP A 289 18.66 23.83 14.19
C ASP A 289 17.76 24.84 14.93
N GLY A 290 17.98 26.13 14.68
CA GLY A 290 17.15 27.17 15.31
C GLY A 290 15.69 27.11 14.84
N GLU A 291 15.49 26.84 13.55
CA GLU A 291 14.13 26.69 13.00
C GLU A 291 13.44 25.44 13.56
N ASN A 292 14.15 24.34 13.62
CA ASN A 292 13.65 23.14 14.29
C ASN A 292 13.31 23.45 15.75
N GLY A 293 14.18 24.22 16.40
CA GLY A 293 13.98 24.63 17.79
C GLY A 293 12.77 25.50 18.05
N SER A 294 12.23 26.15 17.00
CA SER A 294 10.99 26.91 17.13
C SER A 294 9.75 26.06 16.93
N LEU A 295 9.87 24.91 16.25
CA LEU A 295 8.74 24.03 15.94
C LEU A 295 8.56 22.90 16.96
N ASN A 296 9.66 22.31 17.42
CA ASN A 296 9.58 21.17 18.34
C ASN A 296 8.81 21.50 19.62
N PRO A 297 9.03 22.65 20.28
CA PRO A 297 8.27 22.98 21.49
C PRO A 297 6.78 23.14 21.26
N LEU A 298 6.34 23.28 20.02
CA LEU A 298 4.93 23.37 19.65
C LEU A 298 4.31 22.01 19.31
N GLY A 299 5.13 20.94 19.31
CA GLY A 299 4.65 19.61 18.97
C GLY A 299 4.74 19.25 17.51
N VAL A 300 5.55 19.94 16.74
CA VAL A 300 5.77 19.63 15.32
C VAL A 300 7.03 18.76 15.20
N ASN A 301 6.91 17.64 14.51
CA ASN A 301 8.04 16.74 14.29
C ASN A 301 8.70 17.09 12.96
N CYS A 302 9.94 17.56 13.03
CA CYS A 302 10.65 18.02 11.86
C CYS A 302 11.41 16.89 11.19
N LEU A 303 11.35 16.86 9.87
CA LEU A 303 12.20 15.99 9.06
C LEU A 303 13.43 16.82 8.70
N ARG A 304 14.62 16.23 8.88
CA ARG A 304 15.89 16.94 8.73
C ARG A 304 16.81 16.16 7.80
N THR A 305 17.74 16.88 7.20
CA THR A 305 18.82 16.23 6.44
C THR A 305 20.14 16.54 7.13
N PHE A 306 20.88 15.50 7.47
CA PHE A 306 22.18 15.64 8.13
C PHE A 306 23.27 15.00 7.29
N PRO A 307 24.50 15.54 7.33
CA PRO A 307 25.63 14.86 6.71
C PRO A 307 25.75 13.44 7.24
N VAL A 308 26.13 12.50 6.40
CA VAL A 308 26.30 11.08 6.71
C VAL A 308 24.96 10.35 6.86
N HIS A 309 24.01 10.90 7.59
CA HIS A 309 22.74 10.21 7.89
C HIS A 309 21.66 10.44 6.85
N GLY A 310 21.76 11.52 6.05
CA GLY A 310 20.74 11.85 5.06
C GLY A 310 19.45 12.36 5.69
N ALA A 311 18.33 12.13 5.03
CA ALA A 311 17.03 12.56 5.53
C ALA A 311 16.57 11.64 6.65
N VAL A 312 16.23 12.23 7.79
CA VAL A 312 15.80 11.49 8.99
C VAL A 312 14.62 12.19 9.65
N SER A 313 13.87 11.44 10.45
CA SER A 313 12.89 12.01 11.35
C SER A 313 13.60 12.53 12.60
N TRP A 314 13.29 13.75 13.02
CA TRP A 314 13.99 14.40 14.12
C TRP A 314 13.04 14.93 15.19
N GLY A 315 11.93 14.23 15.38
CA GLY A 315 10.97 14.56 16.43
C GLY A 315 10.03 13.39 16.71
N ALA A 316 9.54 13.33 17.93
CA ALA A 316 8.66 12.24 18.35
C ALA A 316 7.61 12.74 19.35
N ARG A 317 6.97 13.87 19.03
CA ARG A 317 5.92 14.43 19.89
C ARG A 317 4.54 14.24 19.27
N THR A 318 3.55 14.01 20.12
CA THR A 318 2.15 14.00 19.69
C THR A 318 1.63 15.43 19.49
N LEU A 319 0.42 15.55 18.99
CA LEU A 319 -0.23 16.87 18.86
C LEU A 319 -0.73 17.43 20.21
N ARG A 320 -0.48 16.71 21.31
CA ARG A 320 -0.52 17.28 22.66
C ARG A 320 0.89 17.40 23.25
N GLY A 321 1.89 17.38 22.38
CA GLY A 321 3.28 17.44 22.80
C GLY A 321 3.86 18.83 22.96
N ALA A 322 3.05 19.88 22.77
CA ALA A 322 3.54 21.24 23.03
C ALA A 322 3.93 21.37 24.50
N ASP A 323 5.05 22.07 24.74
CA ASP A 323 5.55 22.23 26.11
C ASP A 323 4.50 22.84 27.05
N GLN A 324 3.68 23.76 26.54
CA GLN A 324 2.66 24.44 27.32
C GLN A 324 1.52 23.52 27.77
N MET A 325 1.32 22.38 27.11
CA MET A 325 0.23 21.49 27.43
C MET A 325 0.52 20.54 28.61
N ALA A 326 1.79 20.32 28.88
CA ALA A 326 2.23 19.47 30.01
C ALA A 326 1.54 18.10 30.03
N SER A 327 1.36 17.49 28.87
CA SER A 327 0.62 16.23 28.75
C SER A 327 1.47 15.04 29.17
N GLU A 328 0.85 14.06 29.84
CA GLU A 328 1.53 12.78 30.12
C GLU A 328 1.82 12.03 28.81
N TYR A 329 1.06 12.27 27.77
CA TYR A 329 1.25 11.65 26.46
C TYR A 329 1.86 12.64 25.47
N LYS A 330 2.87 13.35 25.93
CA LYS A 330 3.66 14.27 25.13
C LYS A 330 4.37 13.54 23.97
N TYR A 331 4.84 12.31 24.22
CA TYR A 331 5.70 11.61 23.29
C TYR A 331 4.99 10.45 22.60
N VAL A 332 5.25 10.30 21.29
CA VAL A 332 4.70 9.24 20.46
C VAL A 332 4.96 7.84 21.07
N PRO A 333 6.21 7.50 21.46
CA PRO A 333 6.42 6.15 21.99
C PRO A 333 5.71 5.87 23.28
N VAL A 334 5.47 6.89 24.14
CA VAL A 334 4.72 6.71 25.37
C VAL A 334 3.25 6.44 25.04
N ARG A 335 2.66 7.26 24.16
CA ARG A 335 1.26 7.07 23.78
C ARG A 335 1.07 5.71 23.11
N ARG A 336 1.96 5.36 22.19
CA ARG A 336 1.79 4.11 21.46
C ARG A 336 2.04 2.88 22.32
N LEU A 337 2.96 2.95 23.28
CA LEU A 337 3.13 1.84 24.22
C LEU A 337 1.86 1.63 25.05
N ALA A 338 1.25 2.72 25.50
CA ALA A 338 -0.01 2.62 26.24
C ALA A 338 -1.08 1.97 25.36
N LEU A 339 -1.19 2.38 24.09
CA LEU A 339 -2.18 1.80 23.18
C LEU A 339 -1.92 0.31 22.95
N TYR A 340 -0.67 -0.08 22.81
CA TYR A 340 -0.30 -1.48 22.64
C TYR A 340 -0.71 -2.30 23.87
N ILE A 341 -0.45 -1.78 25.07
CA ILE A 341 -0.84 -2.47 26.30
C ILE A 341 -2.36 -2.55 26.39
N GLU A 342 -3.06 -1.45 26.12
CA GLU A 342 -4.52 -1.41 26.19
C GLU A 342 -5.16 -2.44 25.26
N GLU A 343 -4.73 -2.49 24.01
CA GLU A 343 -5.30 -3.43 23.04
C GLU A 343 -4.95 -4.87 23.41
N SER A 344 -3.71 -5.10 23.83
CA SER A 344 -3.26 -6.45 24.21
C SER A 344 -4.04 -6.97 25.41
N LEU A 345 -4.25 -6.12 26.41
CA LEU A 345 -4.98 -6.53 27.61
C LEU A 345 -6.46 -6.71 27.32
N TYR A 346 -7.03 -5.84 26.48
CA TYR A 346 -8.42 -6.00 26.07
C TYR A 346 -8.64 -7.37 25.43
N ARG A 347 -7.79 -7.73 24.48
CA ARG A 347 -7.89 -9.04 23.82
C ARG A 347 -7.53 -10.18 24.77
N GLY A 348 -6.54 -9.96 25.60
CA GLY A 348 -6.04 -11.00 26.51
C GLY A 348 -6.92 -11.28 27.72
N THR A 349 -7.96 -10.46 27.95
CA THR A 349 -8.88 -10.67 29.07
C THR A 349 -10.29 -11.05 28.64
N GLN A 350 -10.51 -11.38 27.36
CA GLN A 350 -11.84 -11.80 26.91
C GLN A 350 -12.33 -13.04 27.63
N TRP A 351 -11.42 -13.92 28.05
CA TRP A 351 -11.77 -15.13 28.78
C TRP A 351 -12.39 -14.88 30.15
N VAL A 352 -12.20 -13.67 30.72
CA VAL A 352 -12.71 -13.31 32.05
C VAL A 352 -14.24 -13.23 32.06
N VAL A 353 -14.83 -12.85 30.93
CA VAL A 353 -16.26 -12.59 30.83
C VAL A 353 -17.02 -13.90 31.15
N PHE A 354 -17.99 -13.82 32.02
CA PHE A 354 -18.83 -14.93 32.51
C PHE A 354 -18.12 -15.89 33.45
N GLU A 355 -16.89 -15.62 33.87
CA GLU A 355 -16.28 -16.41 34.95
C GLU A 355 -16.83 -15.95 36.31
N PRO A 356 -16.88 -16.86 37.32
CA PRO A 356 -17.32 -16.44 38.65
C PRO A 356 -16.43 -15.34 39.21
N ASN A 357 -17.04 -14.25 39.65
CA ASN A 357 -16.37 -13.02 40.05
C ASN A 357 -15.97 -13.06 41.51
N ASP A 358 -14.82 -13.65 41.81
CA ASP A 358 -14.33 -13.83 43.16
C ASP A 358 -12.81 -14.00 43.17
N ASP A 359 -12.23 -14.18 44.35
CA ASP A 359 -10.78 -14.25 44.53
C ASP A 359 -10.05 -15.19 43.58
N PRO A 360 -10.51 -16.42 43.29
CA PRO A 360 -9.76 -17.28 42.36
C PRO A 360 -9.62 -16.68 40.97
N LEU A 361 -10.67 -16.02 40.49
CA LEU A 361 -10.61 -15.35 39.18
C LEU A 361 -9.60 -14.21 39.23
N TRP A 362 -9.65 -13.40 40.26
CA TRP A 362 -8.75 -12.25 40.40
C TRP A 362 -7.29 -12.69 40.46
N ALA A 363 -7.01 -13.78 41.17
CA ALA A 363 -5.65 -14.33 41.24
C ALA A 363 -5.15 -14.76 39.84
N GLN A 364 -6.02 -15.38 39.04
CA GLN A 364 -5.66 -15.81 37.72
C GLN A 364 -5.42 -14.62 36.77
N ILE A 365 -6.24 -13.58 36.91
CA ILE A 365 -6.06 -12.32 36.14
C ILE A 365 -4.70 -11.71 36.51
N ARG A 366 -4.38 -11.59 37.80
CA ARG A 366 -3.08 -11.04 38.20
C ARG A 366 -1.92 -11.84 37.62
N LEU A 367 -2.04 -13.16 37.59
CA LEU A 367 -0.99 -14.01 37.08
C LEU A 367 -0.81 -13.78 35.57
N ASN A 368 -1.91 -13.76 34.82
CA ASN A 368 -1.84 -13.61 33.35
C ASN A 368 -1.36 -12.23 32.92
N ILE A 369 -1.91 -11.18 33.50
CA ILE A 369 -1.52 -9.82 33.14
C ILE A 369 -0.10 -9.54 33.66
N GLY A 370 0.22 -10.04 34.85
CA GLY A 370 1.56 -9.90 35.40
C GLY A 370 2.61 -10.53 34.49
N ALA A 371 2.32 -11.70 33.93
CA ALA A 371 3.24 -12.36 32.99
C ALA A 371 3.45 -11.52 31.74
N PHE A 372 2.37 -10.94 31.19
CA PHE A 372 2.46 -10.07 30.02
C PHE A 372 3.32 -8.84 30.32
N MET A 373 3.04 -8.16 31.43
CA MET A 373 3.80 -6.94 31.79
C MET A 373 5.25 -7.28 32.10
N ASN A 374 5.51 -8.42 32.74
CA ASN A 374 6.87 -8.83 33.01
C ASN A 374 7.64 -9.14 31.73
N GLY A 375 6.95 -9.69 30.73
CA GLY A 375 7.54 -9.91 29.41
C GLY A 375 7.99 -8.60 28.76
N LEU A 376 7.16 -7.57 28.86
CA LEU A 376 7.53 -6.24 28.36
C LEU A 376 8.69 -5.66 29.17
N PHE A 377 8.68 -5.83 30.48
CA PHE A 377 9.78 -5.35 31.33
C PHE A 377 11.11 -5.98 30.90
N ARG A 378 11.13 -7.30 30.67
CA ARG A 378 12.33 -8.01 30.25
C ARG A 378 12.85 -7.53 28.90
N GLN A 379 11.94 -7.10 28.02
CA GLN A 379 12.31 -6.57 26.71
C GLN A 379 12.84 -5.13 26.79
N GLY A 380 12.77 -4.50 27.96
CA GLY A 380 13.26 -3.15 28.13
C GLY A 380 12.22 -2.07 27.83
N ALA A 381 10.92 -2.40 27.91
CA ALA A 381 9.86 -1.47 27.53
C ALA A 381 9.61 -0.37 28.58
N PHE A 382 10.06 -0.56 29.81
CA PHE A 382 9.71 0.33 30.91
C PHE A 382 10.94 0.90 31.62
N GLN A 383 10.74 2.02 32.27
CA GLN A 383 11.70 2.60 33.17
C GLN A 383 11.73 1.80 34.48
N GLY A 384 12.91 1.67 35.08
CA GLY A 384 13.06 0.99 36.36
C GLY A 384 13.97 -0.21 36.27
N SER A 385 14.63 -0.55 37.37
CA SER A 385 15.57 -1.66 37.42
C SER A 385 14.95 -2.95 37.95
N SER A 386 13.74 -2.89 38.44
CA SER A 386 13.01 -4.06 38.95
C SER A 386 11.55 -4.00 38.48
N PRO A 387 10.86 -5.15 38.43
CA PRO A 387 9.44 -5.14 38.06
C PRO A 387 8.60 -4.22 38.94
N ARG A 388 8.89 -4.16 40.23
CA ARG A 388 8.12 -3.34 41.17
C ARG A 388 8.20 -1.85 40.83
N GLU A 389 9.33 -1.41 40.30
CA GLU A 389 9.50 -0.02 39.84
C GLU A 389 8.85 0.23 38.51
N ALA A 390 8.75 -0.81 37.68
CA ALA A 390 8.41 -0.66 36.26
C ALA A 390 6.92 -0.71 35.97
N TYR A 391 6.18 -1.55 36.71
CA TYR A 391 4.73 -1.70 36.43
C TYR A 391 4.01 -2.20 37.67
N LEU A 392 2.67 -2.08 37.66
CA LEU A 392 1.84 -2.66 38.67
C LEU A 392 0.61 -3.31 38.05
N VAL A 393 0.13 -4.37 38.69
CA VAL A 393 -1.11 -5.02 38.28
C VAL A 393 -1.89 -5.26 39.58
N LYS A 394 -3.11 -4.73 39.66
CA LYS A 394 -3.94 -4.87 40.86
C LYS A 394 -5.34 -5.34 40.45
N CYS A 395 -5.78 -6.44 41.05
CA CYS A 395 -7.11 -6.99 40.86
C CYS A 395 -7.42 -7.79 42.09
N ASP A 396 -8.22 -7.22 43.00
CA ASP A 396 -8.48 -7.77 44.32
C ASP A 396 -9.74 -7.12 44.88
N ARG A 397 -9.98 -7.32 46.18
CA ARG A 397 -11.16 -6.78 46.85
C ARG A 397 -11.17 -5.26 46.92
N GLU A 398 -10.02 -4.63 46.83
CA GLU A 398 -9.95 -3.16 46.81
C GLU A 398 -10.35 -2.59 45.44
N THR A 399 -10.08 -3.31 44.36
CA THR A 399 -10.43 -2.83 43.04
C THR A 399 -11.82 -3.25 42.60
N THR A 400 -12.33 -4.39 43.13
CA THR A 400 -13.66 -4.88 42.82
C THR A 400 -14.42 -5.05 44.13
N THR A 401 -15.37 -4.16 44.41
CA THR A 401 -16.18 -4.17 45.61
C THR A 401 -17.35 -5.12 45.43
N GLN A 402 -18.07 -5.39 46.56
CA GLN A 402 -19.28 -6.21 46.48
C GLN A 402 -20.33 -5.59 45.56
N ASP A 403 -20.41 -4.26 45.54
CA ASP A 403 -21.33 -3.59 44.64
C ASP A 403 -20.94 -3.81 43.18
N ASP A 404 -19.65 -3.80 42.87
CA ASP A 404 -19.15 -4.12 41.54
C ASP A 404 -19.51 -5.57 41.15
N ILE A 405 -19.31 -6.50 42.08
CA ILE A 405 -19.67 -7.91 41.84
C ILE A 405 -21.16 -8.02 41.51
N ASN A 406 -21.99 -7.33 42.27
CA ASN A 406 -23.45 -7.35 42.07
C ASN A 406 -23.83 -6.80 40.69
N ARG A 407 -23.05 -5.89 40.16
CA ARG A 407 -23.26 -5.32 38.82
C ARG A 407 -22.55 -6.08 37.73
N GLY A 408 -21.84 -7.16 38.05
CA GLY A 408 -21.13 -7.96 37.10
C GLY A 408 -19.83 -7.34 36.59
N VAL A 409 -19.18 -6.54 37.44
CA VAL A 409 -17.99 -5.78 37.04
C VAL A 409 -16.75 -6.34 37.73
N VAL A 410 -15.68 -6.56 36.95
CA VAL A 410 -14.33 -6.80 37.45
C VAL A 410 -13.46 -5.62 37.08
N ASN A 411 -12.81 -5.02 38.08
CA ASN A 411 -11.92 -3.89 37.84
C ASN A 411 -10.46 -4.34 37.96
N ILE A 412 -9.71 -4.09 36.92
CA ILE A 412 -8.30 -4.42 36.84
C ILE A 412 -7.52 -3.12 36.69
N LEU A 413 -6.59 -2.85 37.57
CA LEU A 413 -5.75 -1.65 37.49
C LEU A 413 -4.36 -2.06 37.03
N VAL A 414 -3.94 -1.48 35.92
CA VAL A 414 -2.60 -1.73 35.38
C VAL A 414 -1.90 -0.38 35.19
N GLY A 415 -0.67 -0.29 35.70
CA GLY A 415 0.12 0.92 35.54
C GLY A 415 1.51 0.57 35.04
N PHE A 416 2.16 1.52 34.43
CA PHE A 416 3.54 1.32 33.99
C PHE A 416 4.32 2.63 34.02
N ALA A 417 5.64 2.50 34.16
CA ALA A 417 6.56 3.63 34.17
C ALA A 417 7.14 3.79 32.74
N PRO A 418 6.71 4.80 31.99
CA PRO A 418 7.13 4.91 30.61
C PRO A 418 8.58 5.38 30.48
N LEU A 419 9.28 4.83 29.48
CA LEU A 419 10.55 5.38 29.00
C LEU A 419 10.24 6.61 28.15
N LYS A 420 10.94 7.70 28.43
CA LYS A 420 10.77 8.92 27.67
C LYS A 420 12.03 9.17 26.83
N PRO A 421 11.90 9.62 25.59
CA PRO A 421 13.09 9.83 24.76
C PRO A 421 13.92 11.00 25.27
N ALA A 422 15.23 10.92 25.11
CA ALA A 422 16.11 12.07 25.30
C ALA A 422 15.94 13.00 24.10
N GLU A 423 15.63 14.24 24.35
CA GLU A 423 15.50 15.24 23.28
C GLU A 423 16.67 16.23 23.29
N PHE A 424 17.24 16.47 24.46
CA PHE A 424 18.26 17.50 24.62
C PHE A 424 19.47 16.90 25.32
N VAL A 425 20.66 17.17 24.77
CA VAL A 425 21.92 16.80 25.41
C VAL A 425 22.59 18.07 25.86
N VAL A 426 22.82 18.20 27.15
CA VAL A 426 23.51 19.33 27.72
C VAL A 426 24.90 18.89 28.12
N ILE A 427 25.91 19.53 27.56
CA ILE A 427 27.30 19.23 27.85
C ILE A 427 27.93 20.42 28.56
N SER A 428 28.34 20.22 29.79
CA SER A 428 29.03 21.26 30.56
C SER A 428 30.52 20.93 30.57
N ILE A 429 31.33 21.87 30.09
CA ILE A 429 32.77 21.69 30.02
C ILE A 429 33.39 22.65 31.00
N GLN A 430 34.23 22.11 31.92
CA GLN A 430 34.97 22.89 32.88
C GLN A 430 36.45 22.74 32.60
N GLN A 431 37.09 23.87 32.53
CA GLN A 431 38.55 23.89 32.43
C GLN A 431 39.12 23.85 33.85
N LEU A 432 39.82 22.78 34.17
CA LEU A 432 40.47 22.65 35.47
C LEU A 432 41.86 23.27 35.39
N ALA A 433 42.03 24.43 36.00
CA ALA A 433 43.32 25.14 36.00
C ALA A 433 44.11 24.79 37.28
N GLY A 434 45.18 24.11 37.06
CA GLY A 434 46.27 24.14 38.03
C GLY A 434 46.10 23.46 39.37
N GLN A 435 45.34 22.36 39.43
CA GLN A 435 45.46 21.56 40.65
C GLN A 435 46.39 20.38 40.37
N ILE A 436 47.69 20.66 40.37
CA ILE A 436 48.66 19.61 40.47
C ILE A 436 48.85 19.38 41.97
N GLN A 437 48.29 18.29 42.45
CA GLN A 437 48.66 17.86 43.79
C GLN A 437 50.05 17.24 43.71
N VAL A 438 50.97 17.80 44.41
CA VAL A 438 52.31 17.27 44.58
C VAL A 438 52.27 16.10 45.56
#